data_cc7a992517c8cae9f2228594de3331b1
#
_entry.id   cc7a992517c8cae9f2228594de3331b1
#
_cell.length_a   1.000
_cell.length_b   1.000
_cell.length_c   1.000
_cell.angle_alpha   90.00
_cell.angle_beta   90.00
_cell.angle_gamma   90.00
#
_symmetry.space_group_name_H-M   'P 1'
#
loop_
_entity.id
_entity.type
_entity.pdbx_description
1 polymer ?
#
loop_
_entity_poly.entity_id
_entity_poly.type
_entity_poly.pdbx_seq_one_letter_code
_entity_poly.pdbx_strand_id
1 'polypeptide(L)'
;MIIVTNKVLKYKNFLYRCAIGKNGITNSKIEGDKCTPSGIFSIEKIYYREDRLNIPKLDFQTIPINKNFGWCDDIRSTYYNKFIKFPF
;
A
#
# COMPACT_ATOMS: atom_id res chain seq x y z
N MET A 1 13.33 -9.26 -4.39
CA MET A 1 12.48 -8.30 -5.15
C MET A 1 11.03 -8.71 -5.09
N ILE A 2 10.15 -7.78 -4.83
CA ILE A 2 8.71 -7.99 -4.90
C ILE A 2 8.21 -7.48 -6.24
N ILE A 3 7.49 -8.33 -6.98
CA ILE A 3 6.96 -7.98 -8.30
C ILE A 3 5.44 -7.99 -8.22
N VAL A 4 4.82 -6.89 -8.63
CA VAL A 4 3.35 -6.77 -8.68
C VAL A 4 2.92 -6.64 -10.13
N THR A 5 2.04 -7.54 -10.56
CA THR A 5 1.42 -7.51 -11.88
C THR A 5 -0.06 -7.83 -11.70
N ASN A 6 -0.92 -6.98 -12.24
CA ASN A 6 -2.36 -7.21 -12.33
C ASN A 6 -2.96 -8.06 -11.17
N LYS A 7 -2.94 -7.51 -9.95
CA LYS A 7 -3.52 -8.12 -8.74
C LYS A 7 -2.78 -9.36 -8.21
N VAL A 8 -1.59 -9.61 -8.69
CA VAL A 8 -0.74 -10.69 -8.18
C VAL A 8 0.58 -10.10 -7.70
N LEU A 9 0.98 -10.46 -6.49
CA LEU A 9 2.26 -10.11 -5.90
C LEU A 9 3.12 -11.36 -5.85
N LYS A 10 4.30 -11.30 -6.45
CA LYS A 10 5.28 -12.39 -6.43
C LYS A 10 6.45 -12.01 -5.54
N TYR A 11 6.77 -12.89 -4.60
CA TYR A 11 7.95 -12.77 -3.76
C TYR A 11 8.61 -14.13 -3.65
N LYS A 12 9.87 -14.23 -4.11
CA LYS A 12 10.58 -15.51 -4.24
C LYS A 12 9.73 -16.50 -5.06
N ASN A 13 9.39 -17.66 -4.51
CA ASN A 13 8.57 -18.68 -5.18
C ASN A 13 7.10 -18.61 -4.78
N PHE A 14 6.70 -17.55 -4.06
CA PHE A 14 5.34 -17.40 -3.57
C PHE A 14 4.56 -16.41 -4.41
N LEU A 15 3.28 -16.73 -4.63
CA LEU A 15 2.34 -15.87 -5.32
C LEU A 15 1.19 -15.53 -4.36
N TYR A 16 0.86 -14.26 -4.29
CA TYR A 16 -0.21 -13.76 -3.43
C TYR A 16 -1.14 -12.88 -4.24
N ARG A 17 -2.42 -12.89 -3.86
CA ARG A 17 -3.34 -11.88 -4.38
C ARG A 17 -3.03 -10.54 -3.73
N CYS A 18 -3.11 -9.47 -4.51
CA CYS A 18 -2.98 -8.12 -4.00
C CYS A 18 -4.00 -7.19 -4.66
N ALA A 19 -4.22 -6.04 -4.05
CA ALA A 19 -5.03 -5.00 -4.62
C ALA A 19 -4.14 -4.00 -5.36
N ILE A 20 -4.63 -3.53 -6.50
CA ILE A 20 -4.03 -2.43 -7.26
C ILE A 20 -5.08 -1.33 -7.40
N GLY A 21 -4.66 -0.19 -7.92
CA GLY A 21 -5.59 0.92 -8.19
C GLY A 21 -6.79 0.44 -9.01
N LYS A 22 -7.97 0.99 -8.72
CA LYS A 22 -9.24 0.60 -9.35
C LYS A 22 -9.15 0.60 -10.88
N ASN A 23 -8.41 1.55 -11.45
CA ASN A 23 -8.28 1.73 -12.90
C ASN A 23 -7.01 1.08 -13.46
N GLY A 24 -6.39 0.17 -12.70
CA GLY A 24 -5.26 -0.62 -13.17
C GLY A 24 -3.90 0.02 -12.95
N ILE A 25 -2.92 -0.47 -13.68
CA ILE A 25 -1.53 0.00 -13.62
C ILE A 25 -1.27 0.94 -14.79
N THR A 26 -0.62 2.06 -14.54
CA THR A 26 -0.31 3.06 -15.57
C THR A 26 1.15 3.48 -15.52
N ASN A 27 1.71 3.80 -16.68
CA ASN A 27 3.02 4.44 -16.80
C ASN A 27 2.92 5.98 -16.90
N SER A 28 1.71 6.52 -16.81
CA SER A 28 1.43 7.96 -16.92
C SER A 28 0.59 8.41 -15.73
N LYS A 29 1.13 8.21 -14.52
CA LYS A 29 0.41 8.45 -13.28
C LYS A 29 -0.01 9.90 -13.13
N ILE A 30 -1.31 10.09 -12.85
CA ILE A 30 -1.91 11.40 -12.50
C ILE A 30 -2.59 11.21 -11.15
N GLU A 31 -2.32 12.10 -10.19
CA GLU A 31 -2.95 12.00 -8.88
C GLU A 31 -4.47 12.06 -8.99
N GLY A 32 -5.13 11.14 -8.30
CA GLY A 32 -6.59 11.00 -8.35
C GLY A 32 -7.12 10.12 -9.48
N ASP A 33 -6.26 9.56 -10.34
CA ASP A 33 -6.69 8.70 -11.45
C ASP A 33 -7.10 7.28 -11.03
N LYS A 34 -6.89 6.94 -9.76
CA LYS A 34 -7.17 5.61 -9.19
C LYS A 34 -6.37 4.49 -9.85
N CYS A 35 -5.20 4.83 -10.36
CA CYS A 35 -4.25 3.88 -10.93
C CYS A 35 -3.07 3.64 -10.00
N THR A 36 -2.46 2.47 -10.15
CA THR A 36 -1.18 2.15 -9.54
C THR A 36 -0.07 2.50 -10.52
N PRO A 37 0.96 3.29 -10.12
CA PRO A 37 2.05 3.62 -11.03
C PRO A 37 2.92 2.39 -11.32
N SER A 38 3.32 2.23 -12.58
CA SER A 38 4.33 1.25 -12.94
C SER A 38 5.74 1.79 -12.65
N GLY A 39 6.69 0.91 -12.42
CA GLY A 39 8.09 1.28 -12.19
C GLY A 39 8.71 0.46 -11.08
N ILE A 40 9.91 0.85 -10.70
CA ILE A 40 10.68 0.22 -9.63
C ILE A 40 10.77 1.19 -8.48
N PHE A 41 10.33 0.76 -7.29
CA PHE A 41 10.24 1.60 -6.11
C PHE A 41 10.87 0.90 -4.93
N SER A 42 11.46 1.67 -4.03
CA SER A 42 11.94 1.16 -2.74
C SER A 42 10.79 1.07 -1.76
N ILE A 43 10.80 0.00 -0.96
CA ILE A 43 9.89 -0.12 0.18
C ILE A 43 10.53 0.55 1.37
N GLU A 44 9.84 1.54 1.94
CA GLU A 44 10.33 2.25 3.12
C GLU A 44 9.70 1.68 4.41
N LYS A 45 8.39 1.48 4.40
CA LYS A 45 7.64 1.05 5.57
C LYS A 45 6.54 0.08 5.15
N ILE A 46 6.20 -0.82 6.06
CA ILE A 46 5.07 -1.75 5.89
C ILE A 46 4.10 -1.51 7.05
N TYR A 47 2.86 -1.18 6.71
CA TYR A 47 1.76 -1.04 7.67
C TYR A 47 0.95 -2.33 7.67
N TYR A 48 0.62 -2.86 8.84
CA TYR A 48 -0.16 -4.08 8.94
C TYR A 48 -1.20 -4.00 10.05
N ARG A 49 -2.31 -4.68 9.85
CA ARG A 49 -3.39 -4.77 10.84
C ARG A 49 -3.01 -5.77 11.92
N GLU A 50 -2.55 -5.28 13.07
CA GLU A 50 -2.13 -6.15 14.19
C GLU A 50 -3.30 -6.92 14.81
N ASP A 51 -4.53 -6.43 14.64
CA ASP A 51 -5.73 -7.11 15.09
C ASP A 51 -6.16 -8.27 14.17
N ARG A 52 -5.50 -8.44 13.04
CA ARG A 52 -5.83 -9.47 12.03
C ARG A 52 -4.67 -10.38 11.71
N LEU A 53 -3.44 -9.90 11.86
CA LEU A 53 -2.25 -10.62 11.41
C LEU A 53 -1.18 -10.61 12.48
N ASN A 54 -0.55 -11.78 12.67
CA ASN A 54 0.74 -11.88 13.34
C ASN A 54 1.79 -12.02 12.23
N ILE A 55 2.77 -11.11 12.22
CA ILE A 55 3.83 -11.17 11.22
C ILE A 55 5.18 -11.48 11.89
N PRO A 56 6.06 -12.21 11.20
CA PRO A 56 7.42 -12.40 11.69
C PRO A 56 8.21 -11.10 11.62
N LYS A 57 9.34 -11.06 12.30
CA LYS A 57 10.27 -9.94 12.18
C LYS A 57 10.76 -9.84 10.73
N LEU A 58 10.62 -8.66 10.14
CA LEU A 58 11.04 -8.37 8.77
C LEU A 58 12.22 -7.41 8.75
N ASP A 59 12.96 -7.39 7.65
CA ASP A 59 14.05 -6.44 7.43
C ASP A 59 13.57 -5.02 7.17
N PHE A 60 12.27 -4.85 6.95
CA PHE A 60 11.65 -3.55 6.73
C PHE A 60 11.10 -2.99 8.04
N GLN A 61 11.00 -1.67 8.12
CA GLN A 61 10.26 -1.05 9.21
C GLN A 61 8.80 -1.42 9.10
N THR A 62 8.25 -2.04 10.14
CA THR A 62 6.85 -2.42 10.19
C THR A 62 6.12 -1.60 11.23
N ILE A 63 4.92 -1.14 10.90
CA ILE A 63 4.11 -0.31 11.77
C ILE A 63 2.77 -0.99 11.98
N PRO A 64 2.47 -1.42 13.22
CA PRO A 64 1.17 -2.01 13.50
C PRO A 64 0.08 -0.94 13.45
N ILE A 65 -1.03 -1.29 12.84
CA ILE A 65 -2.22 -0.44 12.77
C ILE A 65 -3.44 -1.24 13.17
N ASN A 66 -4.54 -0.54 13.43
CA ASN A 66 -5.82 -1.15 13.74
C ASN A 66 -6.94 -0.38 13.01
N LYS A 67 -8.20 -0.70 13.31
CA LYS A 67 -9.35 -0.07 12.66
C LYS A 67 -9.47 1.45 12.87
N ASN A 68 -8.70 2.02 13.81
CA ASN A 68 -8.71 3.45 14.11
C ASN A 68 -7.72 4.25 13.25
N PHE A 69 -7.00 3.58 12.36
CA PHE A 69 -6.03 4.20 11.45
C PHE A 69 -6.53 4.13 10.02
N GLY A 70 -6.09 5.07 9.21
CA GLY A 70 -6.44 5.12 7.80
C GLY A 70 -5.39 5.86 6.99
N TRP A 71 -5.74 6.11 5.75
CA TRP A 71 -4.88 6.81 4.80
C TRP A 71 -5.76 7.83 4.07
N CYS A 72 -5.35 9.09 4.06
CA CYS A 72 -6.16 10.15 3.46
C CYS A 72 -6.05 10.09 1.94
N ASP A 73 -7.19 9.96 1.27
CA ASP A 73 -7.28 9.94 -0.20
C ASP A 73 -7.97 11.18 -0.79
N ASP A 74 -8.23 12.19 0.03
CA ASP A 74 -8.81 13.46 -0.43
C ASP A 74 -7.71 14.35 -1.00
N ILE A 75 -7.68 14.49 -2.33
CA ILE A 75 -6.65 15.27 -3.03
C ILE A 75 -6.64 16.74 -2.67
N ARG A 76 -7.72 17.24 -2.04
CA ARG A 76 -7.81 18.63 -1.59
C ARG A 76 -7.33 18.84 -0.17
N SER A 77 -7.06 17.75 0.57
CA SER A 77 -6.61 17.81 1.95
C SER A 77 -5.10 18.03 2.01
N THR A 78 -4.63 18.78 3.03
CA THR A 78 -3.20 18.87 3.34
C THR A 78 -2.65 17.54 3.85
N TYR A 79 -3.53 16.62 4.26
CA TYR A 79 -3.16 15.27 4.68
C TYR A 79 -3.18 14.26 3.55
N TYR A 80 -3.43 14.71 2.32
CA TYR A 80 -3.51 13.81 1.17
C TYR A 80 -2.28 12.90 1.08
N ASN A 81 -2.55 11.63 0.84
CA ASN A 81 -1.55 10.57 0.75
C ASN A 81 -0.70 10.41 2.00
N LYS A 82 -1.28 10.70 3.16
CA LYS A 82 -0.62 10.55 4.45
C LYS A 82 -1.40 9.63 5.36
N PHE A 83 -0.66 8.97 6.26
CA PHE A 83 -1.22 8.17 7.33
C PHE A 83 -2.00 9.07 8.29
N ILE A 84 -3.20 8.64 8.65
CA ILE A 84 -4.08 9.37 9.56
C ILE A 84 -4.63 8.44 10.63
N LYS A 85 -5.07 9.05 11.73
CA LYS A 85 -5.70 8.34 12.85
C LYS A 85 -7.13 8.84 13.01
N PHE A 86 -8.08 7.94 13.14
CA PHE A 86 -9.48 8.31 13.37
C PHE A 86 -9.73 8.66 14.84
N PRO A 87 -10.70 9.58 15.13
CA PRO A 87 -11.44 10.40 14.17
C PRO A 87 -10.56 11.44 13.47
N PHE A 88 -10.89 11.67 12.24
CA PHE A 88 -10.12 12.57 11.38
C PHE A 88 -11.00 13.73 10.89
#